data_f8246ba0cc6fa5b2948937fb89f76df0
#
_entry.id   f8246ba0cc6fa5b2948937fb89f76df0
#
_cell.length_a   1.000
_cell.length_b   1.000
_cell.length_c   1.000
_cell.angle_alpha   90.00
_cell.angle_beta   90.00
_cell.angle_gamma   90.00
#
_symmetry.space_group_name_H-M   'P 1'
#
loop_
_entity.id
_entity.type
_entity.pdbx_description
1 polymer ?
#
loop_
_entity_poly.entity_id
_entity_poly.type
_entity_poly.pdbx_seq_one_letter_code
_entity_poly.pdbx_strand_id
1 'polypeptide(L)'
;MRIFIVFEAIFKFFGRMLPGSVGMSSAERVYDSGVRLQRRGQLEEALERYTEAIRLDPSLVQAYSNRGSAHLSLGDPEKAISDLDEAIRLNPELAVAYSTRGLAYTNLGDFGQAVKDLNRAVRLNPNFADGYSSRGFAHRAAGRLDRAISDFDQAIRIDEKFSVAYNNRADVYIEMGEPDKAMPDLDLAIKLDPWFAVAYANRAFARTLLKNDADATKDVESAVKLGVDRDLLVEKVAEFKERAE
;
A
#
# COMPACT_ATOMS: atom_id res chain seq x y z
N MET A 1 -8.82 -3.35 -9.56
CA MET A 1 -8.67 -2.08 -8.82
C MET A 1 -8.28 -2.21 -7.35
N ARG A 2 -8.46 -3.38 -6.69
CA ARG A 2 -8.15 -3.59 -5.27
C ARG A 2 -6.65 -3.56 -4.88
N ILE A 3 -5.73 -3.69 -5.83
CA ILE A 3 -4.30 -3.94 -5.56
C ILE A 3 -3.44 -2.66 -5.53
N PHE A 4 -3.86 -1.57 -6.18
CA PHE A 4 -3.02 -0.37 -6.35
C PHE A 4 -2.84 0.52 -5.10
N ILE A 5 -3.74 0.44 -4.11
CA ILE A 5 -3.81 1.41 -3.01
C ILE A 5 -2.68 1.24 -1.98
N VAL A 6 -2.22 0.01 -1.77
CA VAL A 6 -1.21 -0.29 -0.74
C VAL A 6 0.21 0.05 -1.21
N PHE A 7 0.43 0.15 -2.52
CA PHE A 7 1.76 0.33 -3.10
C PHE A 7 2.32 1.75 -2.95
N GLU A 8 1.50 2.78 -2.95
CA GLU A 8 1.98 4.16 -2.76
C GLU A 8 2.61 4.40 -1.39
N ALA A 9 2.10 3.75 -0.36
CA ALA A 9 2.60 3.89 1.01
C ALA A 9 3.99 3.26 1.18
N ILE A 10 4.23 2.08 0.56
CA ILE A 10 5.51 1.39 0.60
C ILE A 10 6.61 2.25 -0.05
N PHE A 11 6.29 2.99 -1.11
CA PHE A 11 7.23 3.86 -1.83
C PHE A 11 7.80 5.02 -0.99
N LYS A 12 7.02 5.60 -0.08
CA LYS A 12 7.47 6.76 0.73
C LYS A 12 8.51 6.37 1.79
N PHE A 13 8.51 5.13 2.27
CA PHE A 13 9.41 4.68 3.33
C PHE A 13 10.86 4.49 2.86
N PHE A 14 11.08 3.95 1.66
CA PHE A 14 12.43 3.68 1.13
C PHE A 14 13.21 4.96 0.75
N GLY A 15 12.60 6.14 0.85
CA GLY A 15 13.15 7.41 0.38
C GLY A 15 14.16 8.12 1.29
N ARG A 16 14.42 7.64 2.50
CA ARG A 16 15.09 8.49 3.53
C ARG A 16 16.58 8.29 3.74
N MET A 17 17.23 7.30 3.08
CA MET A 17 18.69 7.11 3.26
C MET A 17 19.42 6.93 1.93
N LEU A 18 20.00 8.00 1.41
CA LEU A 18 21.13 7.93 0.51
C LEU A 18 22.29 8.71 1.13
N PRO A 19 23.30 8.04 1.71
CA PRO A 19 24.59 8.67 1.96
C PRO A 19 25.26 8.99 0.63
N GLY A 20 26.07 10.05 0.58
CA GLY A 20 26.81 10.43 -0.62
C GLY A 20 27.71 9.29 -1.11
N SER A 21 27.90 9.20 -2.42
CA SER A 21 28.52 8.10 -3.18
C SER A 21 30.00 7.80 -2.89
N VAL A 22 30.57 8.36 -1.84
CA VAL A 22 31.99 8.16 -1.49
C VAL A 22 32.10 6.94 -0.56
N GLY A 23 32.67 5.85 -1.06
CA GLY A 23 32.89 4.61 -0.31
C GLY A 23 31.95 3.45 -0.60
N MET A 24 30.93 3.61 -1.47
CA MET A 24 29.99 2.55 -1.80
C MET A 24 30.60 1.45 -2.66
N SER A 25 30.26 0.19 -2.36
CA SER A 25 30.60 -0.96 -3.19
C SER A 25 29.95 -0.90 -4.58
N SER A 26 30.39 -1.72 -5.51
CA SER A 26 29.75 -1.85 -6.83
C SER A 26 28.30 -2.32 -6.70
N ALA A 27 28.02 -3.24 -5.80
CA ALA A 27 26.68 -3.76 -5.54
C ALA A 27 25.75 -2.65 -5.01
N GLU A 28 26.20 -1.85 -4.05
CA GLU A 28 25.42 -0.74 -3.49
C GLU A 28 25.12 0.34 -4.54
N ARG A 29 26.07 0.69 -5.41
CA ARG A 29 25.82 1.65 -6.51
C ARG A 29 24.77 1.15 -7.50
N VAL A 30 24.80 -0.14 -7.84
CA VAL A 30 23.81 -0.77 -8.71
C VAL A 30 22.44 -0.82 -8.03
N TYR A 31 22.39 -1.20 -6.76
CA TYR A 31 21.20 -1.18 -5.93
C TYR A 31 20.54 0.23 -5.91
N ASP A 32 21.32 1.27 -5.64
CA ASP A 32 20.82 2.65 -5.62
C ASP A 32 20.26 3.09 -6.98
N SER A 33 20.83 2.59 -8.08
CA SER A 33 20.26 2.81 -9.42
C SER A 33 18.87 2.16 -9.51
N GLY A 34 18.71 0.94 -9.02
CA GLY A 34 17.41 0.26 -8.93
C GLY A 34 16.38 1.05 -8.12
N VAL A 35 16.77 1.57 -6.95
CA VAL A 35 15.91 2.42 -6.11
C VAL A 35 15.43 3.67 -6.87
N ARG A 36 16.33 4.33 -7.62
CA ARG A 36 15.94 5.50 -8.44
C ARG A 36 14.96 5.14 -9.55
N LEU A 37 15.14 4.00 -10.22
CA LEU A 37 14.23 3.50 -11.25
C LEU A 37 12.86 3.15 -10.65
N GLN A 38 12.84 2.45 -9.54
CA GLN A 38 11.60 2.10 -8.83
C GLN A 38 10.81 3.36 -8.43
N ARG A 39 11.48 4.42 -7.93
CA ARG A 39 10.82 5.71 -7.61
C ARG A 39 10.21 6.41 -8.82
N ARG A 40 10.68 6.13 -10.03
CA ARG A 40 10.13 6.65 -11.30
C ARG A 40 9.05 5.75 -11.88
N GLY A 41 8.69 4.67 -11.19
CA GLY A 41 7.74 3.67 -11.67
C GLY A 41 8.29 2.72 -12.73
N GLN A 42 9.61 2.78 -13.01
CA GLN A 42 10.30 1.91 -13.97
C GLN A 42 10.66 0.59 -13.28
N LEU A 43 9.63 -0.24 -13.03
CA LEU A 43 9.75 -1.41 -12.15
C LEU A 43 10.58 -2.53 -12.80
N GLU A 44 10.41 -2.77 -14.08
CA GLU A 44 11.13 -3.81 -14.82
C GLU A 44 12.64 -3.52 -14.83
N GLU A 45 13.03 -2.29 -15.14
CA GLU A 45 14.43 -1.89 -15.11
C GLU A 45 14.99 -1.91 -13.67
N ALA A 46 14.16 -1.61 -12.67
CA ALA A 46 14.55 -1.70 -11.27
C ALA A 46 14.86 -3.16 -10.88
N LEU A 47 14.03 -4.12 -11.33
CA LEU A 47 14.26 -5.57 -11.12
C LEU A 47 15.61 -6.02 -11.70
N GLU A 48 15.98 -5.56 -12.89
CA GLU A 48 17.29 -5.86 -13.49
C GLU A 48 18.43 -5.34 -12.62
N ARG A 49 18.32 -4.10 -12.09
CA ARG A 49 19.35 -3.53 -11.22
C ARG A 49 19.45 -4.26 -9.89
N TYR A 50 18.33 -4.60 -9.26
CA TYR A 50 18.36 -5.39 -8.03
C TYR A 50 18.96 -6.78 -8.26
N THR A 51 18.64 -7.42 -9.39
CA THR A 51 19.22 -8.72 -9.75
C THR A 51 20.73 -8.62 -9.94
N GLU A 52 21.23 -7.60 -10.59
CA GLU A 52 22.66 -7.36 -10.75
C GLU A 52 23.33 -7.04 -9.41
N ALA A 53 22.68 -6.23 -8.55
CA ALA A 53 23.21 -5.95 -7.21
C ALA A 53 23.35 -7.23 -6.37
N ILE A 54 22.36 -8.13 -6.40
CA ILE A 54 22.37 -9.43 -5.74
C ILE A 54 23.48 -10.33 -6.32
N ARG A 55 23.70 -10.30 -7.63
CA ARG A 55 24.79 -11.05 -8.27
C ARG A 55 26.17 -10.59 -7.80
N LEU A 56 26.32 -9.26 -7.59
CA LEU A 56 27.57 -8.66 -7.09
C LEU A 56 27.77 -8.88 -5.60
N ASP A 57 26.70 -8.84 -4.81
CA ASP A 57 26.70 -9.12 -3.37
C ASP A 57 25.45 -9.92 -2.97
N PRO A 58 25.54 -11.26 -2.88
CA PRO A 58 24.43 -12.12 -2.47
C PRO A 58 24.00 -11.92 -1.01
N SER A 59 24.69 -11.12 -0.23
CA SER A 59 24.32 -10.79 1.15
C SER A 59 23.60 -9.45 1.29
N LEU A 60 23.35 -8.72 0.18
CA LEU A 60 22.72 -7.41 0.18
C LEU A 60 21.22 -7.51 0.42
N VAL A 61 20.83 -7.56 1.71
CA VAL A 61 19.45 -7.76 2.19
C VAL A 61 18.45 -6.79 1.53
N GLN A 62 18.85 -5.53 1.39
CA GLN A 62 18.01 -4.48 0.82
C GLN A 62 17.64 -4.75 -0.64
N ALA A 63 18.53 -5.37 -1.40
CA ALA A 63 18.26 -5.69 -2.80
C ALA A 63 17.18 -6.78 -2.94
N TYR A 64 17.22 -7.82 -2.11
CA TYR A 64 16.14 -8.81 -2.06
C TYR A 64 14.83 -8.21 -1.61
N SER A 65 14.82 -7.41 -0.53
CA SER A 65 13.61 -6.78 -0.02
C SER A 65 12.94 -5.86 -1.06
N ASN A 66 13.75 -5.05 -1.77
CA ASN A 66 13.21 -4.13 -2.78
C ASN A 66 12.81 -4.87 -4.07
N ARG A 67 13.54 -5.92 -4.47
CA ARG A 67 13.14 -6.75 -5.60
C ARG A 67 11.82 -7.47 -5.32
N GLY A 68 11.64 -8.00 -4.12
CA GLY A 68 10.38 -8.56 -3.67
C GLY A 68 9.25 -7.55 -3.69
N SER A 69 9.49 -6.31 -3.24
CA SER A 69 8.50 -5.22 -3.33
C SER A 69 8.15 -4.88 -4.79
N ALA A 70 9.14 -4.84 -5.69
CA ALA A 70 8.91 -4.57 -7.11
C ALA A 70 8.12 -5.71 -7.79
N HIS A 71 8.42 -6.98 -7.47
CA HIS A 71 7.65 -8.14 -7.93
C HIS A 71 6.19 -8.05 -7.47
N LEU A 72 5.97 -7.71 -6.19
CA LEU A 72 4.61 -7.54 -5.67
C LEU A 72 3.87 -6.42 -6.41
N SER A 73 4.53 -5.31 -6.73
CA SER A 73 3.96 -4.19 -7.50
C SER A 73 3.59 -4.56 -8.93
N LEU A 74 4.32 -5.50 -9.53
CA LEU A 74 4.04 -6.06 -10.86
C LEU A 74 3.01 -7.19 -10.85
N GLY A 75 2.47 -7.56 -9.69
CA GLY A 75 1.46 -8.61 -9.56
C GLY A 75 2.03 -10.03 -9.51
N ASP A 76 3.29 -10.18 -9.13
CA ASP A 76 3.99 -11.46 -8.99
C ASP A 76 4.24 -11.80 -7.49
N PRO A 77 3.20 -12.10 -6.68
CA PRO A 77 3.34 -12.30 -5.24
C PRO A 77 4.21 -13.50 -4.87
N GLU A 78 4.26 -14.55 -5.69
CA GLU A 78 5.09 -15.73 -5.45
C GLU A 78 6.58 -15.40 -5.56
N LYS A 79 6.99 -14.62 -6.57
CA LYS A 79 8.37 -14.15 -6.69
C LYS A 79 8.73 -13.19 -5.56
N ALA A 80 7.78 -12.33 -5.16
CA ALA A 80 7.95 -11.45 -4.01
C ALA A 80 8.23 -12.25 -2.74
N ILE A 81 7.46 -13.30 -2.45
CA ILE A 81 7.65 -14.17 -1.28
C ILE A 81 9.04 -14.81 -1.31
N SER A 82 9.47 -15.34 -2.45
CA SER A 82 10.80 -15.96 -2.58
C SER A 82 11.94 -14.99 -2.22
N ASP A 83 11.89 -13.76 -2.70
CA ASP A 83 12.90 -12.75 -2.40
C ASP A 83 12.82 -12.29 -0.93
N LEU A 84 11.62 -12.15 -0.39
CA LEU A 84 11.42 -11.73 1.00
C LEU A 84 11.79 -12.82 2.00
N ASP A 85 11.66 -14.10 1.64
CA ASP A 85 12.18 -15.23 2.40
C ASP A 85 13.70 -15.13 2.55
N GLU A 86 14.40 -14.79 1.46
CA GLU A 86 15.85 -14.63 1.49
C GLU A 86 16.26 -13.37 2.26
N ALA A 87 15.54 -12.26 2.11
CA ALA A 87 15.76 -11.04 2.90
C ALA A 87 15.61 -11.31 4.41
N ILE A 88 14.58 -12.08 4.80
CA ILE A 88 14.32 -12.47 6.20
C ILE A 88 15.36 -13.47 6.69
N ARG A 89 15.80 -14.40 5.85
CA ARG A 89 16.87 -15.34 6.20
C ARG A 89 18.19 -14.60 6.52
N LEU A 90 18.50 -13.58 5.72
CA LEU A 90 19.71 -12.75 5.90
C LEU A 90 19.56 -11.77 7.07
N ASN A 91 18.38 -11.20 7.28
CA ASN A 91 18.08 -10.32 8.41
C ASN A 91 16.69 -10.61 9.02
N PRO A 92 16.62 -11.46 10.07
CA PRO A 92 15.36 -11.84 10.73
C PRO A 92 14.67 -10.71 11.51
N GLU A 93 15.28 -9.52 11.59
CA GLU A 93 14.72 -8.36 12.28
C GLU A 93 14.20 -7.28 11.30
N LEU A 94 14.19 -7.56 10.00
CA LEU A 94 13.76 -6.61 8.98
C LEU A 94 12.21 -6.54 8.92
N ALA A 95 11.63 -5.66 9.73
CA ALA A 95 10.16 -5.48 9.82
C ALA A 95 9.49 -5.25 8.47
N VAL A 96 10.13 -4.50 7.57
CA VAL A 96 9.62 -4.21 6.23
C VAL A 96 9.47 -5.48 5.39
N ALA A 97 10.43 -6.41 5.46
CA ALA A 97 10.34 -7.66 4.70
C ALA A 97 9.13 -8.52 5.15
N TYR A 98 8.90 -8.61 6.45
CA TYR A 98 7.69 -9.28 6.96
C TYR A 98 6.41 -8.56 6.52
N SER A 99 6.39 -7.23 6.54
CA SER A 99 5.20 -6.47 6.10
C SER A 99 4.91 -6.70 4.63
N THR A 100 5.92 -6.61 3.77
CA THR A 100 5.75 -6.83 2.33
C THR A 100 5.37 -8.27 2.00
N ARG A 101 5.95 -9.28 2.70
CA ARG A 101 5.58 -10.69 2.53
C ARG A 101 4.14 -10.95 3.01
N GLY A 102 3.73 -10.32 4.11
CA GLY A 102 2.35 -10.34 4.57
C GLY A 102 1.36 -9.80 3.54
N LEU A 103 1.71 -8.71 2.83
CA LEU A 103 0.90 -8.21 1.72
C LEU A 103 0.88 -9.18 0.53
N ALA A 104 2.00 -9.83 0.22
CA ALA A 104 2.04 -10.85 -0.83
C ALA A 104 1.11 -12.03 -0.50
N TYR A 105 1.13 -12.52 0.75
CA TYR A 105 0.17 -13.54 1.21
C TYR A 105 -1.28 -13.03 1.19
N THR A 106 -1.52 -11.76 1.48
CA THR A 106 -2.88 -11.16 1.38
C THR A 106 -3.38 -11.21 -0.07
N ASN A 107 -2.51 -10.92 -1.05
CA ASN A 107 -2.86 -10.99 -2.48
C ASN A 107 -3.17 -12.41 -2.93
N LEU A 108 -2.51 -13.41 -2.35
CA LEU A 108 -2.78 -14.83 -2.59
C LEU A 108 -4.01 -15.35 -1.83
N GLY A 109 -4.61 -14.55 -0.94
CA GLY A 109 -5.73 -14.98 -0.09
C GLY A 109 -5.32 -15.82 1.12
N ASP A 110 -4.02 -16.02 1.37
CA ASP A 110 -3.54 -16.68 2.59
C ASP A 110 -3.48 -15.68 3.77
N PHE A 111 -4.66 -15.34 4.26
CA PHE A 111 -4.79 -14.39 5.38
C PHE A 111 -4.18 -14.92 6.69
N GLY A 112 -3.99 -16.23 6.81
CA GLY A 112 -3.34 -16.84 7.97
C GLY A 112 -1.86 -16.47 8.04
N GLN A 113 -1.12 -16.69 6.97
CA GLN A 113 0.29 -16.31 6.87
C GLN A 113 0.46 -14.79 6.83
N ALA A 114 -0.42 -14.08 6.12
CA ALA A 114 -0.42 -12.62 6.08
C ALA A 114 -0.43 -12.00 7.48
N VAL A 115 -1.42 -12.34 8.31
CA VAL A 115 -1.54 -11.80 9.67
C VAL A 115 -0.38 -12.24 10.57
N LYS A 116 0.16 -13.45 10.39
CA LYS A 116 1.34 -13.92 11.14
C LYS A 116 2.57 -13.04 10.86
N ASP A 117 2.85 -12.78 9.60
CA ASP A 117 3.98 -11.94 9.19
C ASP A 117 3.78 -10.48 9.61
N LEU A 118 2.59 -9.92 9.40
CA LEU A 118 2.25 -8.56 9.80
C LEU A 118 2.30 -8.35 11.32
N ASN A 119 1.92 -9.36 12.10
CA ASN A 119 2.14 -9.37 13.55
C ASN A 119 3.63 -9.35 13.91
N ARG A 120 4.47 -10.04 13.14
CA ARG A 120 5.93 -10.00 13.36
C ARG A 120 6.48 -8.61 13.01
N ALA A 121 6.04 -8.01 11.91
CA ALA A 121 6.45 -6.67 11.48
C ALA A 121 6.18 -5.60 12.56
N VAL A 122 4.95 -5.54 13.09
CA VAL A 122 4.59 -4.54 14.11
C VAL A 122 5.21 -4.83 15.49
N ARG A 123 5.58 -6.09 15.79
CA ARG A 123 6.36 -6.40 16.99
C ARG A 123 7.81 -5.99 16.87
N LEU A 124 8.42 -6.12 15.69
CA LEU A 124 9.79 -5.68 15.42
C LEU A 124 9.91 -4.16 15.41
N ASN A 125 8.90 -3.48 14.89
CA ASN A 125 8.84 -2.02 14.91
C ASN A 125 7.44 -1.54 15.34
N PRO A 126 7.21 -1.25 16.64
CA PRO A 126 5.92 -0.77 17.15
C PRO A 126 5.49 0.61 16.63
N ASN A 127 6.41 1.37 16.03
CA ASN A 127 6.15 2.68 15.42
C ASN A 127 6.06 2.59 13.88
N PHE A 128 5.77 1.43 13.33
CA PHE A 128 5.69 1.20 11.89
C PHE A 128 4.24 1.40 11.39
N ALA A 129 3.87 2.64 11.05
CA ALA A 129 2.53 2.99 10.56
C ALA A 129 2.11 2.13 9.35
N ASP A 130 3.01 1.94 8.37
CA ASP A 130 2.75 1.07 7.21
C ASP A 130 2.49 -0.38 7.61
N GLY A 131 3.17 -0.90 8.62
CA GLY A 131 2.95 -2.26 9.13
C GLY A 131 1.55 -2.47 9.71
N TYR A 132 1.06 -1.48 10.48
CA TYR A 132 -0.32 -1.50 10.98
C TYR A 132 -1.32 -1.34 9.83
N SER A 133 -1.10 -0.40 8.89
CA SER A 133 -1.95 -0.22 7.74
C SER A 133 -2.03 -1.49 6.88
N SER A 134 -0.91 -2.17 6.66
CA SER A 134 -0.86 -3.44 5.93
C SER A 134 -1.63 -4.54 6.66
N ARG A 135 -1.56 -4.60 8.01
CA ARG A 135 -2.32 -5.56 8.81
C ARG A 135 -3.82 -5.26 8.79
N GLY A 136 -4.19 -4.00 8.87
CA GLY A 136 -5.56 -3.54 8.67
C GLY A 136 -6.12 -3.97 7.32
N PHE A 137 -5.34 -3.78 6.26
CA PHE A 137 -5.72 -4.23 4.92
C PHE A 137 -5.91 -5.77 4.86
N ALA A 138 -5.01 -6.55 5.44
CA ALA A 138 -5.16 -8.01 5.51
C ALA A 138 -6.39 -8.43 6.34
N HIS A 139 -6.66 -7.73 7.45
CA HIS A 139 -7.87 -7.97 8.26
C HIS A 139 -9.14 -7.64 7.47
N ARG A 140 -9.17 -6.50 6.75
CA ARG A 140 -10.30 -6.16 5.88
C ARG A 140 -10.52 -7.21 4.80
N ALA A 141 -9.46 -7.62 4.10
CA ALA A 141 -9.55 -8.65 3.06
C ALA A 141 -10.07 -10.00 3.61
N ALA A 142 -9.81 -10.29 4.88
CA ALA A 142 -10.33 -11.44 5.61
C ALA A 142 -11.74 -11.22 6.20
N GLY A 143 -12.43 -10.11 5.91
CA GLY A 143 -13.75 -9.76 6.44
C GLY A 143 -13.77 -9.38 7.94
N ARG A 144 -12.61 -9.09 8.55
CA ARG A 144 -12.48 -8.75 9.97
C ARG A 144 -12.46 -7.24 10.15
N LEU A 145 -13.57 -6.58 9.83
CA LEU A 145 -13.66 -5.13 9.66
C LEU A 145 -13.29 -4.34 10.93
N ASP A 146 -13.74 -4.76 12.11
CA ASP A 146 -13.40 -4.08 13.38
C ASP A 146 -11.89 -4.11 13.66
N ARG A 147 -11.21 -5.21 13.33
CA ARG A 147 -9.76 -5.31 13.49
C ARG A 147 -9.04 -4.42 12.49
N ALA A 148 -9.56 -4.32 11.27
CA ALA A 148 -9.02 -3.43 10.27
C ALA A 148 -9.08 -1.96 10.73
N ILE A 149 -10.22 -1.51 11.26
CA ILE A 149 -10.38 -0.17 11.83
C ILE A 149 -9.36 0.06 12.95
N SER A 150 -9.24 -0.87 13.91
CA SER A 150 -8.28 -0.75 15.01
C SER A 150 -6.84 -0.59 14.54
N ASP A 151 -6.46 -1.30 13.49
CA ASP A 151 -5.11 -1.20 12.91
C ASP A 151 -4.90 0.12 12.14
N PHE A 152 -5.89 0.60 11.41
CA PHE A 152 -5.82 1.91 10.76
C PHE A 152 -5.79 3.05 11.78
N ASP A 153 -6.53 2.94 12.90
CA ASP A 153 -6.45 3.88 14.03
C ASP A 153 -5.03 3.94 14.61
N GLN A 154 -4.38 2.78 14.73
CA GLN A 154 -3.00 2.74 15.22
C GLN A 154 -2.02 3.34 14.21
N ALA A 155 -2.19 3.07 12.91
CA ALA A 155 -1.38 3.67 11.85
C ALA A 155 -1.50 5.20 11.87
N ILE A 156 -2.71 5.73 12.00
CA ILE A 156 -3.01 7.17 12.10
C ILE A 156 -2.39 7.79 13.36
N ARG A 157 -2.48 7.11 14.51
CA ARG A 157 -1.84 7.60 15.75
C ARG A 157 -0.32 7.72 15.63
N ILE A 158 0.32 6.82 14.86
CA ILE A 158 1.76 6.84 14.63
C ILE A 158 2.13 7.93 13.62
N ASP A 159 1.36 8.09 12.55
CA ASP A 159 1.55 9.12 11.53
C ASP A 159 0.20 9.79 11.20
N GLU A 160 -0.08 10.93 11.83
CA GLU A 160 -1.29 11.72 11.61
C GLU A 160 -1.40 12.29 10.18
N LYS A 161 -0.34 12.20 9.37
CA LYS A 161 -0.32 12.63 7.97
C LYS A 161 -0.42 11.48 6.98
N PHE A 162 -0.66 10.27 7.45
CA PHE A 162 -0.73 9.09 6.61
C PHE A 162 -2.07 9.01 5.86
N SER A 163 -2.19 9.73 4.74
CA SER A 163 -3.39 9.82 3.90
C SER A 163 -3.98 8.45 3.52
N VAL A 164 -3.12 7.46 3.27
CA VAL A 164 -3.52 6.09 2.91
C VAL A 164 -4.29 5.40 4.05
N ALA A 165 -3.87 5.60 5.30
CA ALA A 165 -4.56 4.97 6.44
C ALA A 165 -5.97 5.55 6.64
N TYR A 166 -6.14 6.86 6.48
CA TYR A 166 -7.47 7.49 6.48
C TYR A 166 -8.35 6.95 5.36
N ASN A 167 -7.86 6.93 4.12
CA ASN A 167 -8.61 6.37 3.00
C ASN A 167 -9.01 4.91 3.22
N ASN A 168 -8.11 4.08 3.74
CA ASN A 168 -8.38 2.68 3.97
C ASN A 168 -9.39 2.46 5.11
N ARG A 169 -9.36 3.28 6.17
CA ARG A 169 -10.36 3.25 7.24
C ARG A 169 -11.74 3.67 6.71
N ALA A 170 -11.77 4.72 5.90
CA ALA A 170 -13.00 5.15 5.24
C ALA A 170 -13.60 4.08 4.32
N ASP A 171 -12.75 3.37 3.56
CA ASP A 171 -13.19 2.27 2.72
C ASP A 171 -13.83 1.13 3.55
N VAL A 172 -13.31 0.86 4.76
CA VAL A 172 -13.96 -0.06 5.71
C VAL A 172 -15.32 0.46 6.18
N TYR A 173 -15.42 1.75 6.53
CA TYR A 173 -16.72 2.33 6.91
C TYR A 173 -17.75 2.26 5.78
N ILE A 174 -17.35 2.50 4.52
CA ILE A 174 -18.21 2.33 3.36
C ILE A 174 -18.68 0.87 3.24
N GLU A 175 -17.77 -0.08 3.42
CA GLU A 175 -18.08 -1.53 3.39
C GLU A 175 -19.08 -1.95 4.49
N MET A 176 -18.98 -1.31 5.66
CA MET A 176 -19.92 -1.49 6.80
C MET A 176 -21.28 -0.79 6.59
N GLY A 177 -21.45 0.03 5.54
CA GLY A 177 -22.66 0.83 5.33
C GLY A 177 -22.74 2.07 6.24
N GLU A 178 -21.59 2.60 6.68
CA GLU A 178 -21.47 3.77 7.55
C GLU A 178 -20.80 4.95 6.82
N PRO A 179 -21.34 5.44 5.68
CA PRO A 179 -20.71 6.46 4.85
C PRO A 179 -20.49 7.79 5.59
N ASP A 180 -21.32 8.13 6.57
CA ASP A 180 -21.15 9.34 7.40
C ASP A 180 -19.82 9.31 8.17
N LYS A 181 -19.39 8.13 8.64
CA LYS A 181 -18.09 7.96 9.29
C LYS A 181 -16.92 8.02 8.32
N ALA A 182 -17.13 7.61 7.06
CA ALA A 182 -16.10 7.65 6.03
C ALA A 182 -15.75 9.08 5.57
N MET A 183 -16.74 9.98 5.54
CA MET A 183 -16.57 11.33 4.98
C MET A 183 -15.42 12.14 5.59
N PRO A 184 -15.30 12.29 6.93
CA PRO A 184 -14.19 13.05 7.53
C PRO A 184 -12.81 12.50 7.17
N ASP A 185 -12.67 11.19 7.09
CA ASP A 185 -11.42 10.52 6.74
C ASP A 185 -11.04 10.79 5.28
N LEU A 186 -12.00 10.72 4.35
CA LEU A 186 -11.78 10.99 2.93
C LEU A 186 -11.44 12.46 2.67
N ASP A 187 -12.11 13.38 3.36
CA ASP A 187 -11.80 14.80 3.27
C ASP A 187 -10.38 15.08 3.76
N LEU A 188 -9.96 14.42 4.84
CA LEU A 188 -8.61 14.56 5.36
C LEU A 188 -7.56 13.88 4.47
N ALA A 189 -7.85 12.70 3.94
CA ALA A 189 -6.96 12.01 3.00
C ALA A 189 -6.67 12.86 1.76
N ILE A 190 -7.71 13.48 1.16
CA ILE A 190 -7.58 14.38 0.02
C ILE A 190 -6.85 15.68 0.38
N LYS A 191 -7.10 16.23 1.58
CA LYS A 191 -6.37 17.41 2.06
C LYS A 191 -4.89 17.14 2.26
N LEU A 192 -4.53 15.96 2.75
CA LEU A 192 -3.15 15.53 2.96
C LEU A 192 -2.43 15.19 1.65
N ASP A 193 -3.17 14.61 0.69
CA ASP A 193 -2.66 14.27 -0.63
C ASP A 193 -3.71 14.58 -1.72
N PRO A 194 -3.67 15.80 -2.31
CA PRO A 194 -4.62 16.20 -3.34
C PRO A 194 -4.52 15.39 -4.66
N TRP A 195 -3.49 14.57 -4.83
CA TRP A 195 -3.28 13.71 -6.00
C TRP A 195 -3.73 12.27 -5.76
N PHE A 196 -4.29 11.98 -4.59
CA PHE A 196 -4.74 10.63 -4.22
C PHE A 196 -6.06 10.26 -4.92
N ALA A 197 -5.97 9.83 -6.17
CA ALA A 197 -7.11 9.53 -7.05
C ALA A 197 -8.16 8.60 -6.40
N VAL A 198 -7.70 7.58 -5.65
CA VAL A 198 -8.57 6.59 -5.01
C VAL A 198 -9.40 7.21 -3.88
N ALA A 199 -8.86 8.21 -3.16
CA ALA A 199 -9.62 8.88 -2.12
C ALA A 199 -10.82 9.67 -2.69
N TYR A 200 -10.67 10.26 -3.88
CA TYR A 200 -11.80 10.86 -4.60
C TYR A 200 -12.82 9.80 -5.03
N ALA A 201 -12.37 8.66 -5.57
CA ALA A 201 -13.28 7.58 -5.94
C ALA A 201 -14.08 7.05 -4.74
N ASN A 202 -13.40 6.82 -3.60
CA ASN A 202 -14.05 6.36 -2.38
C ASN A 202 -15.02 7.43 -1.82
N ARG A 203 -14.67 8.74 -1.94
CA ARG A 203 -15.58 9.81 -1.51
C ARG A 203 -16.80 9.91 -2.42
N ALA A 204 -16.65 9.63 -3.72
CA ALA A 204 -17.79 9.52 -4.63
C ALA A 204 -18.73 8.38 -4.19
N PHE A 205 -18.20 7.21 -3.80
CA PHE A 205 -19.02 6.10 -3.29
C PHE A 205 -19.75 6.47 -2.00
N ALA A 206 -19.06 7.09 -1.03
CA ALA A 206 -19.69 7.55 0.21
C ALA A 206 -20.79 8.57 -0.04
N ARG A 207 -20.55 9.56 -0.92
CA ARG A 207 -21.55 10.59 -1.30
C ARG A 207 -22.74 9.98 -2.01
N THR A 208 -22.55 8.99 -2.86
CA THR A 208 -23.64 8.25 -3.53
C THR A 208 -24.52 7.54 -2.50
N LEU A 209 -23.93 6.85 -1.52
CA LEU A 209 -24.68 6.23 -0.43
C LEU A 209 -25.46 7.25 0.42
N LEU A 210 -24.93 8.48 0.55
CA LEU A 210 -25.58 9.60 1.22
C LEU A 210 -26.59 10.35 0.33
N LYS A 211 -26.87 9.86 -0.88
CA LYS A 211 -27.77 10.48 -1.87
C LYS A 211 -27.35 11.88 -2.30
N ASN A 212 -26.06 12.20 -2.24
CA ASN A 212 -25.48 13.46 -2.73
C ASN A 212 -24.83 13.25 -4.11
N ASP A 213 -25.65 12.97 -5.11
CA ASP A 213 -25.20 12.62 -6.48
C ASP A 213 -24.44 13.79 -7.15
N ALA A 214 -24.78 15.04 -6.84
CA ALA A 214 -24.12 16.20 -7.46
C ALA A 214 -22.64 16.32 -7.07
N ASP A 215 -22.30 16.10 -5.80
CA ASP A 215 -20.93 16.15 -5.33
C ASP A 215 -20.19 14.84 -5.60
N ALA A 216 -20.91 13.70 -5.64
CA ALA A 216 -20.34 12.42 -6.10
C ALA A 216 -19.80 12.53 -7.54
N THR A 217 -20.57 13.17 -8.45
CA THR A 217 -20.14 13.39 -9.84
C THR A 217 -18.86 14.23 -9.93
N LYS A 218 -18.71 15.27 -9.10
CA LYS A 218 -17.46 16.08 -9.05
C LYS A 218 -16.25 15.26 -8.62
N ASP A 219 -16.43 14.37 -7.65
CA ASP A 219 -15.36 13.48 -7.20
C ASP A 219 -15.01 12.44 -8.27
N VAL A 220 -15.98 11.88 -8.99
CA VAL A 220 -15.74 11.02 -10.15
C VAL A 220 -14.88 11.74 -11.18
N GLU A 221 -15.21 13.00 -11.54
CA GLU A 221 -14.42 13.78 -12.48
C GLU A 221 -12.99 14.03 -11.98
N SER A 222 -12.82 14.29 -10.69
CA SER A 222 -11.51 14.48 -10.07
C SER A 222 -10.68 13.20 -10.11
N ALA A 223 -11.26 12.05 -9.76
CA ALA A 223 -10.59 10.76 -9.83
C ALA A 223 -10.15 10.41 -11.27
N VAL A 224 -11.03 10.66 -12.26
CA VAL A 224 -10.73 10.42 -13.68
C VAL A 224 -9.60 11.32 -14.18
N LYS A 225 -9.59 12.60 -13.80
CA LYS A 225 -8.47 13.51 -14.13
C LYS A 225 -7.13 13.04 -13.56
N LEU A 226 -7.17 12.29 -12.46
CA LEU A 226 -6.01 11.70 -11.79
C LEU A 226 -5.67 10.29 -12.29
N GLY A 227 -6.34 9.81 -13.36
CA GLY A 227 -5.98 8.57 -14.04
C GLY A 227 -6.85 7.35 -13.68
N VAL A 228 -7.92 7.51 -12.91
CA VAL A 228 -8.88 6.41 -12.69
C VAL A 228 -9.68 6.17 -13.97
N ASP A 229 -9.87 4.90 -14.33
CA ASP A 229 -10.72 4.52 -15.46
C ASP A 229 -12.17 4.99 -15.24
N ARG A 230 -12.69 5.77 -16.21
CA ARG A 230 -14.01 6.39 -16.12
C ARG A 230 -15.13 5.37 -16.12
N ASP A 231 -15.06 4.41 -17.05
CA ASP A 231 -16.18 3.49 -17.28
C ASP A 231 -16.33 2.55 -16.09
N LEU A 232 -15.20 2.04 -15.60
CA LEU A 232 -15.16 1.21 -14.40
C LEU A 232 -15.64 1.98 -13.15
N LEU A 233 -15.26 3.26 -13.02
CA LEU A 233 -15.67 4.06 -11.86
C LEU A 233 -17.16 4.39 -11.88
N VAL A 234 -17.71 4.74 -13.04
CA VAL A 234 -19.16 5.03 -13.22
C VAL A 234 -19.99 3.76 -12.96
N GLU A 235 -19.57 2.60 -13.46
CA GLU A 235 -20.20 1.31 -13.16
C GLU A 235 -20.24 1.06 -11.64
N LYS A 236 -19.13 1.28 -10.95
CA LYS A 236 -19.08 1.12 -9.49
C LYS A 236 -19.98 2.10 -8.74
N VAL A 237 -20.03 3.36 -9.15
CA VAL A 237 -20.94 4.35 -8.57
C VAL A 237 -22.41 3.93 -8.75
N ALA A 238 -22.78 3.36 -9.90
CA ALA A 238 -24.11 2.83 -10.14
C ALA A 238 -24.46 1.67 -9.18
N GLU A 239 -23.53 0.71 -8.96
CA GLU A 239 -23.70 -0.35 -7.96
C GLU A 239 -23.97 0.19 -6.54
N PHE A 240 -23.26 1.29 -6.14
CA PHE A 240 -23.48 1.92 -4.85
C PHE A 240 -24.82 2.68 -4.79
N LYS A 241 -25.28 3.21 -5.91
CA LYS A 241 -26.59 3.88 -5.98
C LYS A 241 -27.74 2.90 -5.77
N GLU A 242 -27.68 1.73 -6.41
CA GLU A 242 -28.65 0.63 -6.21
C GLU A 242 -28.71 0.15 -4.75
N ARG A 243 -27.58 0.21 -4.04
CA ARG A 243 -27.53 -0.14 -2.60
C ARG A 243 -28.12 0.92 -1.68
N ALA A 244 -28.27 2.16 -2.16
CA ALA A 244 -28.80 3.28 -1.40
C ALA A 244 -30.33 3.46 -1.56
N GLU A 245 -30.95 2.75 -2.52
CA GLU A 245 -32.40 2.69 -2.75
C GLU A 245 -33.06 1.66 -1.84
#